data_078df587b9baf901bd17490393fbf070
#
_entry.id   078df587b9baf901bd17490393fbf070
#
_cell.length_a   1.000
_cell.length_b   1.000
_cell.length_c   1.000
_cell.angle_alpha   90.00
_cell.angle_beta   90.00
_cell.angle_gamma   90.00
#
_symmetry.space_group_name_H-M   'P 1'
#
loop_
_entity.id
_entity.type
_entity.pdbx_description
1 polymer ?
#
loop_
_entity_poly.entity_id
_entity_poly.type
_entity_poly.pdbx_seq_one_letter_code
_entity_poly.pdbx_strand_id
1 'polypeptide(L)'
;MQILVCNDDGVSSPILEALALMLKPYGEVMVIAPSFNQSAKSHSINIEEHNASELTFYKEVEGIKFYQQPYTPVQSVLFCLKFTNFKPDLIVSGINKGYNLGIDTFYSGTVAVAR
;
A
#
# COMPACT_ATOMS: atom_id res chain seq x y z
N MET A 1 3.35 -14.65 -7.53
CA MET A 1 3.44 -13.94 -6.23
C MET A 1 2.66 -12.65 -6.32
N GLN A 2 1.90 -12.34 -5.29
CA GLN A 2 1.18 -11.07 -5.23
C GLN A 2 1.92 -10.13 -4.28
N ILE A 3 2.16 -8.91 -4.74
CA ILE A 3 2.97 -7.93 -4.01
C ILE A 3 2.13 -6.67 -3.77
N LEU A 4 1.97 -6.32 -2.51
CA LEU A 4 1.32 -5.06 -2.15
C LEU A 4 2.38 -4.01 -1.86
N VAL A 5 2.26 -2.86 -2.50
CA VAL A 5 3.20 -1.76 -2.31
C VAL A 5 2.49 -0.61 -1.62
N CYS A 6 3.10 -0.08 -0.59
CA CYS A 6 2.59 1.04 0.21
C CYS A 6 3.68 2.09 0.40
N ASN A 7 3.29 3.26 0.86
CA ASN A 7 4.25 4.27 1.31
C ASN A 7 3.59 5.21 2.30
N ASP A 8 4.34 6.16 2.83
CA ASP A 8 3.79 7.19 3.68
C ASP A 8 3.84 8.59 3.04
N ASP A 9 4.35 8.70 1.83
CA ASP A 9 4.41 9.98 1.11
C ASP A 9 3.15 10.28 0.30
N GLY A 10 2.30 9.29 0.12
CA GLY A 10 1.06 9.47 -0.63
C GLY A 10 1.09 8.79 -1.98
N VAL A 11 -0.11 8.57 -2.52
CA VAL A 11 -0.30 7.79 -3.74
C VAL A 11 0.26 8.48 -4.99
N SER A 12 0.41 9.80 -4.94
CA SER A 12 0.91 10.57 -6.08
C SER A 12 2.44 10.59 -6.17
N SER A 13 3.13 9.98 -5.24
CA SER A 13 4.59 9.98 -5.23
C SER A 13 5.18 9.33 -6.47
N PRO A 14 6.06 10.01 -7.23
CA PRO A 14 6.72 9.37 -8.37
C PRO A 14 7.62 8.21 -7.96
N ILE A 15 8.16 8.27 -6.75
CA ILE A 15 9.02 7.20 -6.25
C ILE A 15 8.19 5.94 -6.02
N LEU A 16 6.96 6.10 -5.56
CA LEU A 16 6.05 4.97 -5.37
C LEU A 16 5.78 4.29 -6.70
N GLU A 17 5.52 5.06 -7.74
CA GLU A 17 5.29 4.50 -9.06
C GLU A 17 6.53 3.75 -9.56
N ALA A 18 7.72 4.34 -9.39
CA ALA A 18 8.96 3.70 -9.81
C ALA A 18 9.18 2.38 -9.08
N LEU A 19 8.88 2.36 -7.79
CA LEU A 19 9.02 1.14 -6.99
C LEU A 19 8.07 0.05 -7.49
N ALA A 20 6.83 0.42 -7.76
CA ALA A 20 5.85 -0.54 -8.25
C ALA A 20 6.28 -1.14 -9.59
N LEU A 21 6.77 -0.29 -10.49
CA LEU A 21 7.24 -0.77 -11.80
C LEU A 21 8.45 -1.69 -11.65
N MET A 22 9.33 -1.38 -10.71
CA MET A 22 10.52 -2.18 -10.47
C MET A 22 10.15 -3.58 -9.97
N LEU A 23 9.04 -3.71 -9.26
CA LEU A 23 8.61 -4.98 -8.71
C LEU A 23 7.77 -5.80 -9.67
N LYS A 24 7.29 -5.20 -10.75
CA LYS A 24 6.40 -5.88 -11.68
C LYS A 24 6.95 -7.19 -12.23
N PRO A 25 8.26 -7.31 -12.56
CA PRO A 25 8.77 -8.57 -13.08
C PRO A 25 8.69 -9.73 -12.10
N TYR A 26 8.50 -9.44 -10.83
CA TYR A 26 8.53 -10.47 -9.79
C TYR A 26 7.16 -11.00 -9.43
N GLY A 27 6.09 -10.37 -9.92
CA GLY A 27 4.77 -10.85 -9.62
C GLY A 27 3.70 -9.85 -9.96
N GLU A 28 2.50 -10.13 -9.49
CA GLU A 28 1.37 -9.23 -9.65
C GLU A 28 1.44 -8.16 -8.56
N VAL A 29 1.40 -6.90 -8.96
CA VAL A 29 1.61 -5.78 -8.05
C VAL A 29 0.31 -4.98 -7.92
N MET A 30 -0.02 -4.63 -6.69
CA MET A 30 -1.09 -3.68 -6.38
C MET A 30 -0.52 -2.61 -5.47
N VAL A 31 -0.92 -1.38 -5.68
CA VAL A 31 -0.47 -0.27 -4.85
C VAL A 31 -1.65 0.30 -4.09
N ILE A 32 -1.49 0.44 -2.78
CA ILE A 32 -2.45 1.17 -1.94
C ILE A 32 -1.64 2.11 -1.07
N ALA A 33 -1.98 3.39 -1.13
CA ALA A 33 -1.24 4.40 -0.39
C ALA A 33 -2.20 5.49 0.10
N PRO A 34 -1.79 6.27 1.09
CA PRO A 34 -2.61 7.41 1.50
C PRO A 34 -2.84 8.38 0.35
N SER A 35 -3.99 9.03 0.35
CA SER A 35 -4.34 9.97 -0.72
C SER A 35 -3.41 11.19 -0.72
N PHE A 36 -2.82 11.49 0.42
CA PHE A 36 -1.83 12.55 0.54
C PHE A 36 -0.98 12.26 1.78
N ASN A 37 0.06 13.07 2.00
CA ASN A 37 0.93 12.87 3.14
C ASN A 37 0.13 12.94 4.43
N GLN A 38 0.17 11.88 5.21
CA GLN A 38 -0.66 11.73 6.40
C GLN A 38 0.09 11.96 7.70
N SER A 39 1.24 12.59 7.65
CA SER A 39 2.04 12.76 8.86
C SER A 39 1.28 13.52 9.95
N ALA A 40 0.31 14.35 9.56
CA ALA A 40 -0.47 15.12 10.52
C ALA A 40 -1.74 14.41 10.96
N LYS A 41 -2.05 13.25 10.40
CA LYS A 41 -3.27 12.51 10.73
C LYS A 41 -2.88 11.17 11.28
N SER A 42 -2.42 11.17 12.50
CA SER A 42 -1.88 9.96 13.12
C SER A 42 -2.88 9.23 13.98
N HIS A 43 -4.15 9.51 13.83
CA HIS A 43 -5.15 8.91 14.69
C HIS A 43 -5.21 7.41 14.55
N SER A 44 -5.31 6.76 15.67
CA SER A 44 -5.60 5.34 15.68
C SER A 44 -7.00 5.13 15.13
N ILE A 45 -7.09 4.34 14.10
CA ILE A 45 -8.36 4.12 13.42
C ILE A 45 -8.73 2.66 13.54
N ASN A 46 -9.93 2.42 14.00
CA ASN A 46 -10.46 1.08 14.03
C ASN A 46 -10.90 0.72 12.62
N ILE A 47 -10.31 -0.32 12.06
CA ILE A 47 -10.62 -0.71 10.68
C ILE A 47 -12.09 -1.06 10.52
N GLU A 48 -12.76 -1.47 11.58
CA GLU A 48 -14.18 -1.80 11.51
C GLU A 48 -15.05 -0.60 11.24
N GLU A 49 -14.53 0.60 11.47
CA GLU A 49 -15.26 1.83 11.18
C GLU A 49 -15.08 2.27 9.73
N HIS A 50 -14.19 1.62 9.00
CA HIS A 50 -13.96 1.94 7.59
C HIS A 50 -14.92 1.14 6.73
N ASN A 51 -15.15 1.64 5.53
CA ASN A 51 -15.92 0.90 4.55
C ASN A 51 -15.20 0.91 3.21
N ALA A 52 -15.64 0.01 2.32
CA ALA A 52 -14.95 -0.19 1.07
C ALA A 52 -14.96 1.05 0.18
N SER A 53 -15.92 1.95 0.36
CA SER A 53 -15.99 3.16 -0.46
C SER A 53 -14.86 4.13 -0.19
N GLU A 54 -14.14 3.96 0.91
CA GLU A 54 -13.00 4.80 1.24
C GLU A 54 -11.74 4.38 0.52
N LEU A 55 -11.73 3.18 -0.06
CA LEU A 55 -10.64 2.72 -0.90
C LEU A 55 -11.03 3.05 -2.34
N THR A 56 -10.36 4.02 -2.93
CA THR A 56 -10.73 4.51 -4.24
C THR A 56 -9.62 4.29 -5.25
N PHE A 57 -10.02 4.04 -6.50
CA PHE A 57 -9.08 3.86 -7.59
C PHE A 57 -8.41 5.18 -7.92
N TYR A 58 -7.09 5.17 -8.06
CA TYR A 58 -6.32 6.37 -8.38
C TYR A 58 -5.88 6.39 -9.84
N LYS A 59 -5.15 5.35 -10.26
CA LYS A 59 -4.68 5.25 -11.65
C LYS A 59 -4.23 3.82 -11.93
N GLU A 60 -3.97 3.56 -13.20
CA GLU A 60 -3.36 2.29 -13.60
C GLU A 60 -2.15 2.59 -14.49
N VAL A 61 -1.03 1.95 -14.20
CA VAL A 61 0.21 2.13 -14.95
C VAL A 61 0.72 0.75 -15.32
N GLU A 62 0.78 0.45 -16.60
CA GLU A 62 1.30 -0.83 -17.11
C GLU A 62 0.67 -2.04 -16.43
N GLY A 63 -0.62 -1.97 -16.23
CA GLY A 63 -1.35 -3.06 -15.61
C GLY A 63 -1.36 -3.06 -14.09
N ILE A 64 -0.61 -2.18 -13.48
CA ILE A 64 -0.57 -2.06 -12.03
C ILE A 64 -1.63 -1.05 -11.59
N LYS A 65 -2.55 -1.49 -10.75
CA LYS A 65 -3.61 -0.61 -10.25
C LYS A 65 -3.19 0.05 -8.96
N PHE A 66 -3.37 1.37 -8.91
CA PHE A 66 -3.04 2.19 -7.76
C PHE A 66 -4.34 2.61 -7.09
N TYR A 67 -4.45 2.35 -5.81
CA TYR A 67 -5.59 2.76 -5.00
C TYR A 67 -5.15 3.69 -3.90
N GLN A 68 -6.07 4.50 -3.43
CA GLN A 68 -5.79 5.43 -2.34
C GLN A 68 -6.82 5.28 -1.23
N GLN A 69 -6.41 5.61 -0.02
CA GLN A 69 -7.26 5.63 1.14
C GLN A 69 -6.89 6.86 1.99
N PRO A 70 -7.80 7.40 2.80
CA PRO A 70 -7.58 8.70 3.42
C PRO A 70 -6.90 8.65 4.80
N TYR A 71 -6.36 7.53 5.19
CA TYR A 71 -5.82 7.34 6.53
C TYR A 71 -4.31 7.12 6.48
N THR A 72 -3.77 6.53 7.54
CA THR A 72 -2.33 6.34 7.66
C THR A 72 -1.82 5.20 6.77
N PRO A 73 -0.49 5.12 6.55
CA PRO A 73 0.06 4.08 5.69
C PRO A 73 -0.27 2.65 6.13
N VAL A 74 -0.30 2.41 7.42
CA VAL A 74 -0.57 1.05 7.91
C VAL A 74 -1.99 0.61 7.53
N GLN A 75 -2.89 1.54 7.35
CA GLN A 75 -4.26 1.22 6.94
C GLN A 75 -4.32 0.67 5.52
N SER A 76 -3.31 0.94 4.70
CA SER A 76 -3.26 0.38 3.35
C SER A 76 -3.29 -1.14 3.38
N VAL A 77 -2.55 -1.74 4.30
CA VAL A 77 -2.55 -3.19 4.43
C VAL A 77 -3.92 -3.69 4.86
N LEU A 78 -4.53 -3.01 5.83
CA LEU A 78 -5.83 -3.42 6.32
C LEU A 78 -6.91 -3.28 5.26
N PHE A 79 -6.88 -2.21 4.48
CA PHE A 79 -7.81 -2.05 3.36
C PHE A 79 -7.63 -3.16 2.33
N CYS A 80 -6.39 -3.52 2.04
CA CYS A 80 -6.12 -4.61 1.11
C CYS A 80 -6.73 -5.92 1.60
N LEU A 81 -6.47 -6.26 2.85
CA LEU A 81 -6.91 -7.53 3.39
C LEU A 81 -8.43 -7.60 3.55
N LYS A 82 -9.06 -6.47 3.88
CA LYS A 82 -10.48 -6.46 4.18
C LYS A 82 -11.35 -6.23 2.95
N PHE A 83 -10.92 -5.37 2.03
CA PHE A 83 -11.81 -4.90 0.98
C PHE A 83 -11.41 -5.33 -0.43
N THR A 84 -10.36 -6.11 -0.58
CA THR A 84 -9.96 -6.62 -1.89
C THR A 84 -9.79 -8.12 -1.85
N ASN A 85 -9.76 -8.73 -3.03
CA ASN A 85 -9.44 -10.15 -3.16
C ASN A 85 -7.94 -10.39 -3.32
N PHE A 86 -7.16 -9.34 -3.32
CA PHE A 86 -5.72 -9.42 -3.45
C PHE A 86 -5.14 -9.99 -2.14
N LYS A 87 -4.35 -11.03 -2.27
CA LYS A 87 -3.76 -11.70 -1.10
C LYS A 87 -2.25 -11.60 -1.20
N PRO A 88 -1.67 -10.55 -0.65
CA PRO A 88 -0.24 -10.33 -0.83
C PRO A 88 0.60 -11.41 -0.18
N ASP A 89 1.53 -11.92 -0.93
CA ASP A 89 2.59 -12.79 -0.41
C ASP A 89 3.73 -11.95 0.16
N LEU A 90 3.83 -10.70 -0.31
CA LEU A 90 4.88 -9.78 0.08
C LEU A 90 4.29 -8.39 0.20
N ILE A 91 4.67 -7.69 1.24
CA ILE A 91 4.29 -6.29 1.42
C ILE A 91 5.58 -5.46 1.43
N VAL A 92 5.64 -4.49 0.52
CA VAL A 92 6.79 -3.62 0.39
C VAL A 92 6.35 -2.20 0.74
N SER A 93 6.98 -1.60 1.71
CA SER A 93 6.68 -0.24 2.15
C SER A 93 7.91 0.62 1.95
N GLY A 94 7.73 1.72 1.28
CA GLY A 94 8.82 2.66 1.00
C GLY A 94 8.66 3.13 -0.44
N ILE A 95 9.55 3.85 -1.02
CA ILE A 95 10.86 4.29 -0.53
C ILE A 95 10.64 5.61 0.21
N ASN A 96 11.23 5.74 1.40
CA ASN A 96 11.05 6.95 2.18
C ASN A 96 12.00 8.04 1.71
N LYS A 97 11.55 9.27 1.81
CA LYS A 97 12.39 10.43 1.52
C LYS A 97 13.35 10.68 2.68
N GLY A 98 14.45 11.33 2.38
CA GLY A 98 15.37 11.80 3.38
C GLY A 98 16.52 10.83 3.62
N TYR A 99 16.99 10.79 4.86
CA TYR A 99 18.20 10.07 5.18
C TYR A 99 18.06 8.56 5.06
N ASN A 100 16.87 8.07 5.26
CA ASN A 100 16.64 6.63 5.23
C ASN A 100 15.95 6.27 3.93
N LEU A 101 16.74 6.22 2.88
CA LEU A 101 16.25 5.76 1.60
C LEU A 101 16.23 4.25 1.63
N GLY A 102 15.30 3.72 2.36
CA GLY A 102 15.19 2.29 2.53
C GLY A 102 13.86 1.76 2.07
N ILE A 103 13.82 0.48 1.83
CA ILE A 103 12.61 -0.24 1.54
C ILE A 103 12.37 -1.19 2.69
N ASP A 104 11.24 -1.02 3.35
CA ASP A 104 10.82 -1.96 4.39
C ASP A 104 10.00 -3.04 3.74
N THR A 105 10.43 -4.28 3.93
CA THR A 105 9.77 -5.41 3.30
C THR A 105 9.26 -6.34 4.38
N PHE A 106 7.99 -6.70 4.28
CA PHE A 106 7.37 -7.62 5.22
C PHE A 106 6.89 -8.85 4.46
N TYR A 107 7.24 -10.01 4.98
CA TYR A 107 6.79 -11.27 4.39
C TYR A 107 5.38 -11.54 4.88
N SER A 108 4.42 -11.43 4.01
CA SER A 108 3.02 -11.46 4.40
C SER A 108 2.44 -12.85 4.58
N GLY A 109 3.21 -13.89 4.29
CA GLY A 109 2.73 -15.26 4.50
C GLY A 109 2.30 -15.49 5.93
N THR A 110 3.07 -14.98 6.88
CA THR A 110 2.72 -15.12 8.30
C THR A 110 1.45 -14.34 8.63
N VAL A 111 1.31 -13.16 8.02
CA VAL A 111 0.11 -12.36 8.23
C VAL A 111 -1.12 -13.11 7.72
N ALA A 112 -1.01 -13.73 6.57
CA ALA A 112 -2.11 -14.51 6.01
C ALA A 112 -2.53 -15.65 6.92
N VAL A 113 -1.58 -16.27 7.58
CA VAL A 113 -1.86 -17.37 8.51
C VAL A 113 -2.49 -16.83 9.78
N ALA A 114 -2.07 -15.66 10.22
CA ALA A 114 -2.57 -15.08 11.46
C ALA A 114 -4.00 -14.56 11.37
N ARG A 115 -4.51 -14.36 10.19
CA ARG A 115 -5.88 -13.87 10.00
C ARG A 115 -6.95 -14.83 10.46
#